data_a5975806a030b5e896a1c3b9e6371d46
#
_entry.id   a5975806a030b5e896a1c3b9e6371d46
#
_cell.length_a   1.000
_cell.length_b   1.000
_cell.length_c   1.000
_cell.angle_alpha   90.00
_cell.angle_beta   90.00
_cell.angle_gamma   90.00
#
_symmetry.space_group_name_H-M   'P 1'
#
loop_
_entity.id
_entity.type
_entity.pdbx_description
1 polymer ?
#
loop_
_entity_poly.entity_id
_entity_poly.type
_entity_poly.pdbx_seq_one_letter_code
_entity_poly.pdbx_strand_id
1 'polypeptide(L)'
;MTVRVEKDGPVTTIINDRPEARNAVDPETGDALVEAFLEFDNDPEASVAVFWGAGGAFCAGWDLKYVSSLKPGEDPLKDLHFPADGGPAPRGPLGPSRLDLSKPVIGAVAGPAVAGGMELALWCDVRIMEEDAYIGVFCRRWGVPLIDGGTVRLPRLVGRGRALEIILTGRKVPAEECLAIGACEKVVANGQSRQAAEAMAHEIARFPQECVRADRRSVYLQHGLPVREALESEWRNSQAIVDAEGIAGAARFADGKGRHGNYEEI
;
A
#
# COMPACT_ATOMS: atom_id res chain seq x y z
N MET A 1 20.79 -7.60 5.46
CA MET A 1 19.67 -6.67 5.81
C MET A 1 18.57 -6.96 4.81
N THR A 2 17.39 -7.33 5.28
CA THR A 2 16.28 -7.80 4.43
C THR A 2 15.37 -6.67 3.93
N VAL A 3 15.52 -5.47 4.52
CA VAL A 3 14.80 -4.25 4.13
C VAL A 3 15.81 -3.12 4.02
N ARG A 4 15.70 -2.33 2.96
CA ARG A 4 16.50 -1.11 2.74
C ARG A 4 15.57 0.09 2.61
N VAL A 5 16.03 1.26 3.04
CA VAL A 5 15.32 2.53 2.92
C VAL A 5 16.21 3.50 2.15
N GLU A 6 15.67 4.11 1.12
CA GLU A 6 16.33 5.15 0.32
C GLU A 6 15.45 6.40 0.34
N LYS A 7 16.08 7.58 0.53
CA LYS A 7 15.36 8.86 0.59
C LYS A 7 15.81 9.77 -0.54
N ASP A 8 14.84 10.39 -1.21
CA ASP A 8 15.04 11.41 -2.22
C ASP A 8 14.10 12.59 -1.94
N GLY A 9 14.61 13.58 -1.18
CA GLY A 9 13.79 14.67 -0.68
C GLY A 9 12.58 14.16 0.12
N PRO A 10 11.34 14.52 -0.27
CA PRO A 10 10.14 14.12 0.45
C PRO A 10 9.67 12.69 0.15
N VAL A 11 10.37 11.97 -0.74
CA VAL A 11 10.02 10.60 -1.14
C VAL A 11 10.91 9.59 -0.42
N THR A 12 10.28 8.58 0.20
CA THR A 12 10.98 7.47 0.86
C THR A 12 10.68 6.17 0.14
N THR A 13 11.69 5.53 -0.45
CA THR A 13 11.55 4.21 -1.08
C THR A 13 11.93 3.12 -0.07
N ILE A 14 10.94 2.30 0.32
CA ILE A 14 11.11 1.15 1.21
C ILE A 14 11.21 -0.09 0.34
N ILE A 15 12.32 -0.81 0.47
CA ILE A 15 12.72 -1.90 -0.43
C ILE A 15 12.73 -3.21 0.35
N ASN A 16 11.86 -4.15 -0.02
CA ASN A 16 12.00 -5.54 0.41
C ASN A 16 13.11 -6.19 -0.42
N ASP A 17 14.21 -6.59 0.21
CA ASP A 17 15.45 -7.01 -0.46
C ASP A 17 15.87 -8.44 -0.06
N ARG A 18 15.02 -9.41 -0.44
CA ARG A 18 15.26 -10.86 -0.35
C ARG A 18 15.00 -11.53 -1.70
N PRO A 19 15.72 -11.16 -2.77
CA PRO A 19 15.45 -11.65 -4.12
C PRO A 19 15.58 -13.18 -4.26
N GLU A 20 16.45 -13.82 -3.49
CA GLU A 20 16.62 -15.29 -3.45
C GLU A 20 15.36 -16.02 -2.95
N ALA A 21 14.53 -15.36 -2.13
CA ALA A 21 13.22 -15.83 -1.67
C ALA A 21 12.05 -15.18 -2.44
N ARG A 22 12.32 -14.47 -3.55
CA ARG A 22 11.34 -13.65 -4.26
C ARG A 22 10.61 -12.69 -3.32
N ASN A 23 11.35 -12.12 -2.39
CA ASN A 23 10.85 -11.17 -1.40
C ASN A 23 9.73 -11.73 -0.51
N ALA A 24 9.72 -13.05 -0.25
CA ALA A 24 8.86 -13.65 0.75
C ALA A 24 9.18 -13.09 2.14
N VAL A 25 8.15 -12.94 2.97
CA VAL A 25 8.25 -12.31 4.29
C VAL A 25 8.25 -13.37 5.38
N ASP A 26 9.32 -13.42 6.15
CA ASP A 26 9.43 -14.09 7.45
C ASP A 26 9.21 -13.07 8.59
N PRO A 27 9.16 -13.49 9.87
CA PRO A 27 8.92 -12.56 10.97
C PRO A 27 9.93 -11.42 11.05
N GLU A 28 11.22 -11.68 10.84
CA GLU A 28 12.28 -10.66 10.87
C GLU A 28 12.07 -9.60 9.77
N THR A 29 11.78 -10.03 8.55
CA THR A 29 11.45 -9.12 7.45
C THR A 29 10.16 -8.36 7.71
N GLY A 30 9.15 -9.01 8.29
CA GLY A 30 7.89 -8.37 8.67
C GLY A 30 8.08 -7.26 9.69
N ASP A 31 8.90 -7.49 10.73
CA ASP A 31 9.23 -6.50 11.76
C ASP A 31 10.03 -5.34 11.15
N ALA A 32 11.02 -5.62 10.31
CA ALA A 32 11.82 -4.60 9.64
C ALA A 32 10.99 -3.72 8.68
N LEU A 33 10.00 -4.30 7.98
CA LEU A 33 9.08 -3.53 7.15
C LEU A 33 8.20 -2.61 8.01
N VAL A 34 7.68 -3.10 9.14
CA VAL A 34 6.89 -2.26 10.07
C VAL A 34 7.70 -1.08 10.58
N GLU A 35 8.92 -1.34 11.05
CA GLU A 35 9.84 -0.30 11.53
C GLU A 35 10.08 0.77 10.45
N ALA A 36 10.44 0.34 9.23
CA ALA A 36 10.68 1.26 8.11
C ALA A 36 9.46 2.13 7.76
N PHE A 37 8.25 1.54 7.74
CA PHE A 37 7.03 2.30 7.45
C PHE A 37 6.63 3.24 8.59
N LEU A 38 6.83 2.86 9.85
CA LEU A 38 6.57 3.74 10.99
C LEU A 38 7.60 4.88 11.08
N GLU A 39 8.87 4.62 10.79
CA GLU A 39 9.89 5.68 10.68
C GLU A 39 9.53 6.67 9.57
N PHE A 40 9.10 6.19 8.40
CA PHE A 40 8.61 7.03 7.32
C PHE A 40 7.41 7.89 7.76
N ASP A 41 6.42 7.28 8.40
CA ASP A 41 5.20 7.98 8.80
C ASP A 41 5.47 9.06 9.85
N ASN A 42 6.46 8.85 10.72
CA ASN A 42 6.89 9.80 11.75
C ASN A 42 7.93 10.84 11.27
N ASP A 43 8.53 10.68 10.09
CA ASP A 43 9.52 11.62 9.56
C ASP A 43 8.83 12.90 9.01
N PRO A 44 9.00 14.09 9.62
CA PRO A 44 8.33 15.31 9.17
C PRO A 44 8.77 15.74 7.75
N GLU A 45 9.95 15.34 7.29
CA GLU A 45 10.45 15.69 5.96
C GLU A 45 9.91 14.75 4.85
N ALA A 46 9.35 13.59 5.22
CA ALA A 46 8.80 12.64 4.28
C ALA A 46 7.32 12.92 3.99
N SER A 47 6.92 12.81 2.74
CA SER A 47 5.54 13.02 2.28
C SER A 47 4.90 11.76 1.71
N VAL A 48 5.62 10.98 0.90
CA VAL A 48 5.09 9.81 0.19
C VAL A 48 6.09 8.67 0.26
N ALA A 49 5.61 7.45 0.52
CA ALA A 49 6.43 6.25 0.39
C ALA A 49 6.22 5.54 -0.95
N VAL A 50 7.29 4.95 -1.46
CA VAL A 50 7.25 3.93 -2.51
C VAL A 50 7.64 2.59 -1.89
N PHE A 51 6.81 1.56 -2.08
CA PHE A 51 7.10 0.20 -1.66
C PHE A 51 7.47 -0.65 -2.87
N TRP A 52 8.67 -1.19 -2.89
CA TRP A 52 9.22 -1.95 -4.01
C TRP A 52 9.92 -3.22 -3.55
N GLY A 53 9.88 -4.26 -4.37
CA GLY A 53 10.63 -5.50 -4.17
C GLY A 53 11.84 -5.57 -5.09
N ALA A 54 13.02 -5.82 -4.55
CA ALA A 54 14.24 -5.96 -5.33
C ALA A 54 14.27 -7.27 -6.15
N GLY A 55 15.04 -7.30 -7.24
CA GLY A 55 15.33 -8.52 -7.99
C GLY A 55 14.19 -9.06 -8.85
N GLY A 56 13.23 -8.21 -9.29
CA GLY A 56 12.20 -8.58 -10.27
C GLY A 56 11.01 -9.37 -9.72
N ALA A 57 10.79 -9.32 -8.42
CA ALA A 57 9.58 -9.81 -7.77
C ALA A 57 9.12 -8.79 -6.73
N PHE A 58 7.85 -8.44 -6.70
CA PHE A 58 7.34 -7.59 -5.63
C PHE A 58 7.35 -8.31 -4.29
N CYS A 59 6.62 -9.42 -4.19
CA CYS A 59 6.59 -10.26 -2.99
C CYS A 59 5.87 -11.60 -3.27
N ALA A 60 6.47 -12.70 -2.86
CA ALA A 60 5.87 -14.04 -2.97
C ALA A 60 4.93 -14.40 -1.81
N GLY A 61 4.74 -13.50 -0.85
CA GLY A 61 3.90 -13.70 0.33
C GLY A 61 4.67 -14.25 1.53
N TRP A 62 4.02 -15.03 2.36
CA TRP A 62 4.62 -15.58 3.57
C TRP A 62 5.70 -16.61 3.26
N ASP A 63 6.82 -16.55 3.98
CA ASP A 63 7.94 -17.49 3.76
C ASP A 63 7.56 -18.90 4.26
N LEU A 64 7.12 -19.75 3.34
CA LEU A 64 6.70 -21.12 3.64
C LEU A 64 7.88 -22.01 4.09
N LYS A 65 9.13 -21.65 3.76
CA LYS A 65 10.30 -22.37 4.26
C LYS A 65 10.46 -22.12 5.75
N TYR A 66 10.28 -20.84 6.18
CA TYR A 66 10.23 -20.52 7.60
C TYR A 66 9.12 -21.32 8.31
N VAL A 67 7.88 -21.27 7.77
CA VAL A 67 6.75 -21.99 8.37
C VAL A 67 7.02 -23.51 8.48
N SER A 68 7.61 -24.11 7.45
CA SER A 68 7.93 -25.54 7.45
C SER A 68 9.06 -25.93 8.42
N SER A 69 9.84 -24.96 8.90
CA SER A 69 10.90 -25.18 9.89
C SER A 69 10.42 -25.13 11.35
N LEU A 70 9.18 -24.70 11.59
CA LEU A 70 8.62 -24.62 12.93
C LEU A 70 8.45 -26.02 13.55
N LYS A 71 8.72 -26.12 14.84
CA LYS A 71 8.56 -27.37 15.58
C LYS A 71 7.09 -27.60 15.96
N PRO A 72 6.68 -28.85 16.21
CA PRO A 72 5.35 -29.14 16.73
C PRO A 72 5.04 -28.35 17.99
N GLY A 73 3.93 -27.58 17.98
CA GLY A 73 3.50 -26.75 19.12
C GLY A 73 3.98 -25.29 19.06
N GLU A 74 4.84 -24.92 18.11
CA GLU A 74 5.14 -23.52 17.84
C GLU A 74 4.00 -22.88 17.04
N ASP A 75 3.51 -21.74 17.52
CA ASP A 75 2.46 -20.98 16.86
C ASP A 75 3.07 -19.92 15.93
N PRO A 76 2.93 -20.06 14.60
CA PRO A 76 3.48 -19.07 13.65
C PRO A 76 2.76 -17.71 13.69
N LEU A 77 1.61 -17.63 14.36
CA LEU A 77 0.81 -16.41 14.51
C LEU A 77 0.87 -15.85 15.94
N LYS A 78 1.79 -16.36 16.77
CA LYS A 78 2.01 -15.84 18.11
C LYS A 78 2.22 -14.32 18.07
N ASP A 79 1.58 -13.63 18.99
CA ASP A 79 1.63 -12.17 19.15
C ASP A 79 0.98 -11.37 17.97
N LEU A 80 0.33 -12.05 17.03
CA LEU A 80 -0.39 -11.43 15.89
C LEU A 80 -1.91 -11.44 16.04
N HIS A 81 -2.44 -11.94 17.15
CA HIS A 81 -3.88 -11.97 17.43
C HIS A 81 -4.39 -10.59 17.79
N PHE A 82 -5.55 -10.23 17.23
CA PHE A 82 -6.24 -9.01 17.65
C PHE A 82 -6.59 -9.10 19.14
N PRO A 83 -6.34 -8.05 19.93
CA PRO A 83 -6.69 -8.04 21.34
C PRO A 83 -8.21 -8.09 21.53
N ALA A 84 -8.67 -8.91 22.48
CA ALA A 84 -10.11 -9.12 22.71
C ALA A 84 -10.83 -7.88 23.28
N ASP A 85 -10.07 -6.95 23.87
CA ASP A 85 -10.56 -5.70 24.45
C ASP A 85 -10.67 -4.54 23.43
N GLY A 86 -10.39 -4.81 22.14
CA GLY A 86 -10.42 -3.79 21.09
C GLY A 86 -9.22 -2.85 21.11
N GLY A 87 -8.13 -3.22 21.76
CA GLY A 87 -6.86 -2.49 21.75
C GLY A 87 -6.25 -2.38 20.34
N PRO A 88 -5.09 -1.70 20.19
CA PRO A 88 -4.44 -1.51 18.90
C PRO A 88 -4.19 -2.85 18.20
N ALA A 89 -4.44 -2.87 16.88
CA ALA A 89 -4.13 -4.04 16.07
C ALA A 89 -2.63 -4.31 16.09
N PRO A 90 -2.19 -5.57 16.31
CA PRO A 90 -0.79 -5.93 16.11
C PRO A 90 -0.46 -5.84 14.62
N ARG A 91 0.84 -5.86 14.28
CA ARG A 91 1.24 -5.96 12.89
C ARG A 91 0.58 -7.15 12.18
N GLY A 92 0.47 -7.07 10.86
CA GLY A 92 0.06 -8.23 10.08
C GLY A 92 1.13 -9.33 10.04
N PRO A 93 0.77 -10.57 9.66
CA PRO A 93 1.74 -11.63 9.39
C PRO A 93 2.84 -11.21 8.41
N LEU A 94 2.51 -10.39 7.41
CA LEU A 94 3.46 -9.83 6.46
C LEU A 94 3.98 -8.43 6.84
N GLY A 95 3.92 -8.07 8.09
CA GLY A 95 4.41 -6.78 8.57
C GLY A 95 3.37 -5.67 8.44
N PRO A 96 3.50 -4.72 7.47
CA PRO A 96 2.74 -3.47 7.45
C PRO A 96 1.27 -3.61 7.09
N SER A 97 0.78 -4.78 6.71
CA SER A 97 -0.56 -4.99 6.14
C SER A 97 -1.73 -4.51 7.01
N ARG A 98 -1.50 -4.28 8.31
CA ARG A 98 -2.49 -3.74 9.27
C ARG A 98 -2.16 -2.33 9.75
N LEU A 99 -1.09 -1.72 9.26
CA LEU A 99 -0.78 -0.33 9.61
C LEU A 99 -1.77 0.61 8.93
N ASP A 100 -2.20 1.62 9.68
CA ASP A 100 -2.97 2.76 9.19
C ASP A 100 -2.05 3.98 9.24
N LEU A 101 -1.35 4.23 8.13
CA LEU A 101 -0.39 5.34 8.02
C LEU A 101 -1.11 6.65 7.72
N SER A 102 -0.54 7.75 8.19
CA SER A 102 -1.04 9.09 7.89
C SER A 102 -0.69 9.57 6.48
N LYS A 103 0.37 8.98 5.89
CA LYS A 103 0.95 9.37 4.60
C LYS A 103 0.68 8.32 3.51
N PRO A 104 0.58 8.74 2.23
CA PRO A 104 0.33 7.81 1.13
C PRO A 104 1.51 6.88 0.83
N VAL A 105 1.17 5.67 0.34
CA VAL A 105 2.10 4.64 -0.11
C VAL A 105 1.77 4.21 -1.53
N ILE A 106 2.76 4.21 -2.43
CA ILE A 106 2.65 3.73 -3.81
C ILE A 106 3.38 2.39 -3.92
N GLY A 107 2.67 1.34 -4.31
CA GLY A 107 3.25 0.04 -4.61
C GLY A 107 3.84 0.01 -6.03
N ALA A 108 5.14 -0.20 -6.13
CA ALA A 108 5.86 -0.40 -7.39
C ALA A 108 6.02 -1.90 -7.64
N VAL A 109 5.14 -2.47 -8.45
CA VAL A 109 4.99 -3.93 -8.59
C VAL A 109 5.74 -4.43 -9.82
N ALA A 110 6.89 -5.05 -9.60
CA ALA A 110 7.65 -5.78 -10.59
C ALA A 110 7.37 -7.29 -10.45
N GLY A 111 7.10 -7.98 -11.56
CA GLY A 111 6.89 -9.43 -11.57
C GLY A 111 5.78 -9.91 -10.62
N PRO A 112 5.99 -11.02 -9.86
CA PRO A 112 4.96 -11.58 -9.00
C PRO A 112 4.70 -10.76 -7.74
N ALA A 113 3.41 -10.46 -7.50
CA ALA A 113 2.84 -10.05 -6.23
C ALA A 113 1.76 -11.07 -5.85
N VAL A 114 2.12 -12.15 -5.16
CA VAL A 114 1.23 -13.30 -4.98
C VAL A 114 1.02 -13.67 -3.52
N ALA A 115 -0.10 -14.32 -3.24
CA ALA A 115 -0.49 -14.68 -1.87
C ALA A 115 -0.53 -13.42 -0.98
N GLY A 116 0.16 -13.42 0.15
CA GLY A 116 0.31 -12.23 0.97
C GLY A 116 1.02 -11.07 0.27
N GLY A 117 1.84 -11.32 -0.76
CA GLY A 117 2.41 -10.26 -1.59
C GLY A 117 1.35 -9.49 -2.39
N MET A 118 0.28 -10.17 -2.84
CA MET A 118 -0.90 -9.48 -3.37
C MET A 118 -1.56 -8.62 -2.28
N GLU A 119 -1.67 -9.14 -1.05
CA GLU A 119 -2.27 -8.40 0.06
C GLU A 119 -1.48 -7.13 0.40
N LEU A 120 -0.14 -7.19 0.36
CA LEU A 120 0.73 -6.02 0.51
C LEU A 120 0.59 -5.03 -0.64
N ALA A 121 0.49 -5.48 -1.89
CA ALA A 121 0.22 -4.61 -3.03
C ALA A 121 -1.13 -3.90 -2.88
N LEU A 122 -2.17 -4.62 -2.43
CA LEU A 122 -3.51 -4.06 -2.16
C LEU A 122 -3.56 -3.16 -0.92
N TRP A 123 -2.58 -3.26 -0.01
CA TRP A 123 -2.45 -2.37 1.15
C TRP A 123 -1.95 -0.99 0.74
N CYS A 124 -1.11 -0.88 -0.28
CA CYS A 124 -0.70 0.40 -0.84
C CYS A 124 -1.92 1.19 -1.36
N ASP A 125 -1.86 2.53 -1.31
CA ASP A 125 -2.94 3.39 -1.82
C ASP A 125 -3.06 3.30 -3.35
N VAL A 126 -1.93 3.30 -4.05
CA VAL A 126 -1.81 3.25 -5.51
C VAL A 126 -0.86 2.12 -5.90
N ARG A 127 -1.11 1.46 -7.03
CA ARG A 127 -0.27 0.38 -7.59
C ARG A 127 0.14 0.71 -9.01
N ILE A 128 1.46 0.72 -9.25
CA ILE A 128 2.04 0.80 -10.59
C ILE A 128 2.66 -0.56 -10.90
N MET A 129 2.15 -1.25 -11.91
CA MET A 129 2.59 -2.61 -12.27
C MET A 129 3.43 -2.58 -13.54
N GLU A 130 4.41 -3.46 -13.62
CA GLU A 130 5.11 -3.76 -14.87
C GLU A 130 4.25 -4.63 -15.79
N GLU A 131 4.48 -4.59 -17.10
CA GLU A 131 3.69 -5.33 -18.10
C GLU A 131 3.67 -6.85 -17.85
N ASP A 132 4.78 -7.42 -17.36
CA ASP A 132 4.87 -8.84 -17.03
C ASP A 132 4.47 -9.18 -15.59
N ALA A 133 4.18 -8.15 -14.77
CA ALA A 133 3.74 -8.31 -13.40
C ALA A 133 2.35 -8.95 -13.31
N TYR A 134 2.07 -9.53 -12.18
CA TYR A 134 0.79 -10.17 -11.92
C TYR A 134 0.49 -10.32 -10.44
N ILE A 135 -0.80 -10.40 -10.12
CA ILE A 135 -1.26 -10.79 -8.79
C ILE A 135 -1.88 -12.19 -8.82
N GLY A 136 -2.06 -12.80 -7.65
CA GLY A 136 -2.75 -14.09 -7.54
C GLY A 136 -2.78 -14.66 -6.14
N VAL A 137 -3.85 -15.40 -5.82
CA VAL A 137 -4.05 -16.03 -4.50
C VAL A 137 -3.38 -17.41 -4.47
N PHE A 138 -2.05 -17.42 -4.61
CA PHE A 138 -1.29 -18.68 -4.74
C PHE A 138 -1.15 -19.46 -3.42
N CYS A 139 -1.35 -18.82 -2.28
CA CYS A 139 -1.40 -19.46 -0.97
C CYS A 139 -2.49 -20.54 -0.86
N ARG A 140 -3.56 -20.42 -1.65
CA ARG A 140 -4.63 -21.41 -1.71
C ARG A 140 -4.16 -22.82 -2.02
N ARG A 141 -3.10 -22.96 -2.87
CA ARG A 141 -2.50 -24.25 -3.21
C ARG A 141 -1.92 -24.98 -2.00
N TRP A 142 -1.63 -24.25 -0.95
CA TRP A 142 -0.95 -24.73 0.26
C TRP A 142 -1.85 -24.74 1.50
N GLY A 143 -3.15 -24.41 1.33
CA GLY A 143 -4.08 -24.33 2.45
C GLY A 143 -3.88 -23.10 3.36
N VAL A 144 -3.07 -22.12 2.95
CA VAL A 144 -2.86 -20.89 3.71
C VAL A 144 -3.94 -19.88 3.32
N PRO A 145 -4.74 -19.37 4.26
CA PRO A 145 -5.75 -18.37 3.98
C PRO A 145 -5.15 -16.98 3.81
N LEU A 146 -5.93 -16.06 3.20
CA LEU A 146 -5.62 -14.63 3.20
C LEU A 146 -5.96 -14.03 4.57
N ILE A 147 -4.98 -13.48 5.26
CA ILE A 147 -5.11 -12.90 6.62
C ILE A 147 -4.40 -11.54 6.78
N ASP A 148 -3.93 -10.98 5.66
CA ASP A 148 -3.29 -9.67 5.57
C ASP A 148 -4.17 -8.63 4.84
N GLY A 149 -5.48 -8.89 4.75
CA GLY A 149 -6.48 -7.95 4.24
C GLY A 149 -6.92 -8.15 2.79
N GLY A 150 -6.46 -9.20 2.12
CA GLY A 150 -6.83 -9.48 0.72
C GLY A 150 -8.33 -9.68 0.51
N THR A 151 -9.00 -10.40 1.43
CA THR A 151 -10.46 -10.59 1.39
C THR A 151 -11.26 -9.33 1.72
N VAL A 152 -10.61 -8.32 2.29
CA VAL A 152 -11.21 -7.03 2.63
C VAL A 152 -11.00 -6.03 1.49
N ARG A 153 -9.74 -5.88 1.01
CA ARG A 153 -9.35 -4.84 0.04
C ARG A 153 -9.72 -5.19 -1.40
N LEU A 154 -9.48 -6.43 -1.83
CA LEU A 154 -9.76 -6.81 -3.23
C LEU A 154 -11.23 -6.60 -3.61
N PRO A 155 -12.25 -7.04 -2.82
CA PRO A 155 -13.64 -6.79 -3.17
C PRO A 155 -14.03 -5.31 -3.21
N ARG A 156 -13.34 -4.46 -2.48
CA ARG A 156 -13.55 -3.01 -2.48
C ARG A 156 -13.03 -2.33 -3.74
N LEU A 157 -11.99 -2.90 -4.36
CA LEU A 157 -11.41 -2.40 -5.61
C LEU A 157 -12.16 -2.93 -6.83
N VAL A 158 -12.36 -4.25 -6.94
CA VAL A 158 -12.83 -4.89 -8.17
C VAL A 158 -14.30 -5.38 -8.10
N GLY A 159 -14.96 -5.15 -6.97
CA GLY A 159 -16.30 -5.67 -6.69
C GLY A 159 -16.29 -7.15 -6.28
N ARG A 160 -17.36 -7.54 -5.54
CA ARG A 160 -17.45 -8.86 -4.89
C ARG A 160 -17.35 -10.04 -5.85
N GLY A 161 -18.03 -9.96 -7.00
CA GLY A 161 -18.07 -11.09 -7.96
C GLY A 161 -16.69 -11.40 -8.53
N ARG A 162 -15.98 -10.38 -8.99
CA ARG A 162 -14.61 -10.52 -9.53
C ARG A 162 -13.63 -10.97 -8.45
N ALA A 163 -13.72 -10.38 -7.27
CA ALA A 163 -12.87 -10.78 -6.14
C ALA A 163 -13.04 -12.25 -5.78
N LEU A 164 -14.29 -12.74 -5.71
CA LEU A 164 -14.58 -14.16 -5.43
C LEU A 164 -14.01 -15.09 -6.51
N GLU A 165 -14.14 -14.74 -7.78
CA GLU A 165 -13.57 -15.53 -8.87
C GLU A 165 -12.03 -15.64 -8.72
N ILE A 166 -11.32 -14.52 -8.50
CA ILE A 166 -9.87 -14.49 -8.30
C ILE A 166 -9.46 -15.29 -7.05
N ILE A 167 -10.16 -15.07 -5.93
CA ILE A 167 -9.84 -15.71 -4.65
C ILE A 167 -10.11 -17.23 -4.71
N LEU A 168 -11.23 -17.65 -5.27
CA LEU A 168 -11.61 -19.06 -5.27
C LEU A 168 -10.78 -19.88 -6.25
N THR A 169 -10.49 -19.35 -7.43
CA THR A 169 -9.65 -20.04 -8.43
C THR A 169 -8.16 -20.01 -8.09
N GLY A 170 -7.69 -18.95 -7.42
CA GLY A 170 -6.27 -18.73 -7.16
C GLY A 170 -5.46 -18.57 -8.44
N ARG A 171 -6.09 -18.14 -9.54
CA ARG A 171 -5.44 -17.96 -10.83
C ARG A 171 -4.47 -16.78 -10.85
N LYS A 172 -3.62 -16.74 -11.85
CA LYS A 172 -2.84 -15.56 -12.22
C LYS A 172 -3.76 -14.50 -12.82
N VAL A 173 -3.59 -13.25 -12.38
CA VAL A 173 -4.23 -12.05 -12.93
C VAL A 173 -3.12 -11.13 -13.45
N PRO A 174 -2.92 -11.03 -14.77
CA PRO A 174 -1.84 -10.22 -15.35
C PRO A 174 -2.10 -8.71 -15.18
N ALA A 175 -1.06 -7.90 -15.32
CA ALA A 175 -1.11 -6.45 -15.14
C ALA A 175 -2.18 -5.75 -16.00
N GLU A 176 -2.33 -6.16 -17.26
CA GLU A 176 -3.36 -5.63 -18.17
C GLU A 176 -4.78 -5.88 -17.62
N GLU A 177 -5.03 -7.11 -17.11
CA GLU A 177 -6.33 -7.41 -16.47
C GLU A 177 -6.49 -6.63 -15.18
N CYS A 178 -5.42 -6.49 -14.36
CA CYS A 178 -5.46 -5.68 -13.14
C CYS A 178 -5.87 -4.25 -13.43
N LEU A 179 -5.32 -3.63 -14.49
CA LEU A 179 -5.70 -2.29 -14.93
C LEU A 179 -7.17 -2.23 -15.37
N ALA A 180 -7.60 -3.19 -16.19
CA ALA A 180 -8.96 -3.23 -16.72
C ALA A 180 -10.04 -3.39 -15.64
N ILE A 181 -9.73 -4.06 -14.52
CA ILE A 181 -10.66 -4.29 -13.41
C ILE A 181 -10.49 -3.34 -12.22
N GLY A 182 -9.54 -2.41 -12.27
CA GLY A 182 -9.26 -1.46 -11.18
C GLY A 182 -8.48 -2.07 -10.00
N ALA A 183 -7.72 -3.15 -10.23
CA ALA A 183 -6.80 -3.72 -9.25
C ALA A 183 -5.41 -3.07 -9.28
N CYS A 184 -5.11 -2.26 -10.29
CA CYS A 184 -3.98 -1.33 -10.34
C CYS A 184 -4.36 -0.07 -11.12
N GLU A 185 -3.58 1.00 -10.95
CA GLU A 185 -3.88 2.32 -11.50
C GLU A 185 -3.05 2.65 -12.75
N LYS A 186 -1.90 1.97 -12.92
CA LYS A 186 -1.03 2.19 -14.08
C LYS A 186 -0.23 0.95 -14.41
N VAL A 187 -0.02 0.72 -15.72
CA VAL A 187 0.92 -0.29 -16.24
C VAL A 187 2.04 0.41 -16.98
N VAL A 188 3.28 -0.05 -16.76
CA VAL A 188 4.51 0.50 -17.34
C VAL A 188 5.39 -0.62 -17.89
N ALA A 189 6.34 -0.27 -18.75
CA ALA A 189 7.31 -1.23 -19.28
C ALA A 189 8.12 -1.92 -18.15
N ASN A 190 8.58 -3.13 -18.42
CA ASN A 190 9.37 -3.91 -17.47
C ASN A 190 10.63 -3.15 -17.02
N GLY A 191 10.90 -3.21 -15.72
CA GLY A 191 11.99 -2.48 -15.07
C GLY A 191 11.69 -1.01 -14.76
N GLN A 192 10.46 -0.53 -15.02
CA GLN A 192 10.11 0.89 -14.86
C GLN A 192 9.17 1.17 -13.67
N SER A 193 8.68 0.15 -12.97
CA SER A 193 7.69 0.35 -11.89
C SER A 193 8.20 1.26 -10.79
N ARG A 194 9.46 1.07 -10.35
CA ARG A 194 10.07 1.89 -9.31
C ARG A 194 10.17 3.35 -9.73
N GLN A 195 10.78 3.62 -10.89
CA GLN A 195 10.96 4.98 -11.39
C GLN A 195 9.62 5.70 -11.58
N ALA A 196 8.61 5.00 -12.11
CA ALA A 196 7.29 5.56 -12.32
C ALA A 196 6.56 5.85 -11.00
N ALA A 197 6.76 5.03 -9.96
CA ALA A 197 6.21 5.23 -8.63
C ALA A 197 6.89 6.41 -7.91
N GLU A 198 8.22 6.51 -7.98
CA GLU A 198 8.98 7.63 -7.43
C GLU A 198 8.60 8.95 -8.11
N ALA A 199 8.43 8.95 -9.44
CA ALA A 199 7.95 10.13 -10.17
C ALA A 199 6.55 10.58 -9.72
N MET A 200 5.60 9.65 -9.56
CA MET A 200 4.27 9.95 -9.03
C MET A 200 4.33 10.41 -7.58
N ALA A 201 5.21 9.84 -6.76
CA ALA A 201 5.42 10.25 -5.38
C ALA A 201 5.92 11.70 -5.29
N HIS A 202 6.87 12.08 -6.13
CA HIS A 202 7.34 13.47 -6.24
C HIS A 202 6.24 14.42 -6.72
N GLU A 203 5.38 14.00 -7.64
CA GLU A 203 4.22 14.78 -8.07
C GLU A 203 3.25 15.05 -6.92
N ILE A 204 2.90 14.01 -6.14
CA ILE A 204 2.02 14.13 -4.96
C ILE A 204 2.67 15.00 -3.87
N ALA A 205 3.97 14.85 -3.66
CA ALA A 205 4.70 15.58 -2.62
C ALA A 205 4.76 17.11 -2.85
N ARG A 206 4.50 17.59 -4.07
CA ARG A 206 4.43 19.03 -4.39
C ARG A 206 3.16 19.71 -3.89
N PHE A 207 2.09 18.95 -3.64
CA PHE A 207 0.83 19.51 -3.16
C PHE A 207 0.85 19.81 -1.66
N PRO A 208 -0.02 20.69 -1.15
CA PRO A 208 -0.22 20.91 0.28
C PRO A 208 -0.54 19.60 1.00
N GLN A 209 0.31 19.16 1.92
CA GLN A 209 0.29 17.79 2.43
C GLN A 209 -0.84 17.54 3.44
N GLU A 210 -1.28 18.53 4.18
CA GLU A 210 -2.42 18.37 5.07
C GLU A 210 -3.71 18.08 4.27
N CYS A 211 -3.89 18.78 3.13
CA CYS A 211 -5.00 18.54 2.21
C CYS A 211 -4.93 17.11 1.62
N VAL A 212 -3.78 16.70 1.09
CA VAL A 212 -3.59 15.35 0.53
C VAL A 212 -3.91 14.25 1.56
N ARG A 213 -3.41 14.41 2.79
CA ARG A 213 -3.62 13.43 3.88
C ARG A 213 -5.07 13.41 4.36
N ALA A 214 -5.71 14.58 4.44
CA ALA A 214 -7.11 14.66 4.84
C ALA A 214 -8.03 13.97 3.83
N ASP A 215 -7.85 14.21 2.53
CA ASP A 215 -8.64 13.57 1.49
C ASP A 215 -8.42 12.06 1.45
N ARG A 216 -7.13 11.62 1.53
CA ARG A 216 -6.80 10.20 1.64
C ARG A 216 -7.51 9.54 2.83
N ARG A 217 -7.42 10.13 4.01
CA ARG A 217 -8.06 9.63 5.22
C ARG A 217 -9.58 9.54 5.07
N SER A 218 -10.20 10.56 4.48
CA SER A 218 -11.65 10.61 4.24
C SER A 218 -12.12 9.44 3.38
N VAL A 219 -11.37 9.09 2.32
CA VAL A 219 -11.67 7.92 1.46
C VAL A 219 -11.72 6.61 2.25
N TYR A 220 -10.86 6.42 3.25
CA TYR A 220 -10.89 5.23 4.10
C TYR A 220 -12.00 5.29 5.16
N LEU A 221 -12.20 6.43 5.83
CA LEU A 221 -13.15 6.56 6.93
C LEU A 221 -14.61 6.40 6.50
N GLN A 222 -14.95 6.83 5.27
CA GLN A 222 -16.34 6.80 4.79
C GLN A 222 -16.83 5.41 4.41
N HIS A 223 -15.92 4.44 4.25
CA HIS A 223 -16.29 3.14 3.69
C HIS A 223 -17.28 2.37 4.58
N GLY A 224 -18.42 2.00 3.99
CA GLY A 224 -19.49 1.28 4.69
C GLY A 224 -20.46 2.16 5.48
N LEU A 225 -20.23 3.48 5.53
CA LEU A 225 -21.16 4.41 6.15
C LEU A 225 -22.35 4.72 5.22
N PRO A 226 -23.56 4.99 5.76
CA PRO A 226 -24.62 5.62 5.00
C PRO A 226 -24.17 6.96 4.42
N VAL A 227 -24.68 7.35 3.25
CA VAL A 227 -24.19 8.54 2.51
C VAL A 227 -24.17 9.81 3.38
N ARG A 228 -25.21 10.06 4.18
CA ARG A 228 -25.24 11.22 5.06
C ARG A 228 -24.09 11.20 6.10
N GLU A 229 -23.90 10.07 6.75
CA GLU A 229 -22.84 9.91 7.74
C GLU A 229 -21.44 10.01 7.11
N ALA A 230 -21.29 9.49 5.87
CA ALA A 230 -20.06 9.62 5.08
C ALA A 230 -19.73 11.09 4.79
N LEU A 231 -20.71 11.90 4.34
CA LEU A 231 -20.54 13.34 4.10
C LEU A 231 -20.24 14.12 5.40
N GLU A 232 -20.88 13.79 6.51
CA GLU A 232 -20.59 14.38 7.81
C GLU A 232 -19.18 13.99 8.31
N SER A 233 -18.71 12.78 8.03
CA SER A 233 -17.36 12.32 8.33
C SER A 233 -16.31 13.08 7.50
N GLU A 234 -16.53 13.21 6.19
CA GLU A 234 -15.71 14.00 5.27
C GLU A 234 -15.57 15.44 5.75
N TRP A 235 -16.70 16.11 6.07
CA TRP A 235 -16.70 17.47 6.58
C TRP A 235 -15.88 17.60 7.86
N ARG A 236 -16.12 16.75 8.86
CA ARG A 236 -15.39 16.79 10.14
C ARG A 236 -13.89 16.54 9.99
N ASN A 237 -13.52 15.68 9.04
CA ASN A 237 -12.14 15.36 8.76
C ASN A 237 -11.38 16.51 8.08
N SER A 238 -12.06 17.28 7.21
CA SER A 238 -11.37 18.15 6.24
C SER A 238 -11.61 19.65 6.46
N GLN A 239 -12.67 20.07 7.18
CA GLN A 239 -13.01 21.50 7.29
C GLN A 239 -11.88 22.38 7.83
N ALA A 240 -11.11 21.91 8.82
CA ALA A 240 -10.01 22.67 9.42
C ALA A 240 -8.84 22.91 8.44
N ILE A 241 -8.72 22.08 7.40
CA ILE A 241 -7.65 22.22 6.40
C ILE A 241 -7.87 23.45 5.51
N VAL A 242 -9.12 23.88 5.35
CA VAL A 242 -9.43 25.13 4.62
C VAL A 242 -8.75 26.33 5.26
N ASP A 243 -8.75 26.41 6.60
CA ASP A 243 -8.08 27.49 7.34
C ASP A 243 -6.55 27.30 7.35
N ALA A 244 -6.08 26.05 7.48
CA ALA A 244 -4.65 25.74 7.58
C ALA A 244 -3.90 25.95 6.25
N GLU A 245 -4.45 25.49 5.14
CA GLU A 245 -3.79 25.50 3.82
C GLU A 245 -4.60 26.17 2.71
N GLY A 246 -5.95 26.03 2.72
CA GLY A 246 -6.82 26.45 1.63
C GLY A 246 -6.81 27.97 1.39
N ILE A 247 -6.82 28.80 2.44
CA ILE A 247 -6.78 30.27 2.33
C ILE A 247 -5.46 30.72 1.70
N ALA A 248 -4.33 30.15 2.15
CA ALA A 248 -3.03 30.45 1.56
C ALA A 248 -2.93 29.97 0.09
N GLY A 249 -3.53 28.82 -0.23
CA GLY A 249 -3.67 28.33 -1.60
C GLY A 249 -4.48 29.27 -2.49
N ALA A 250 -5.61 29.77 -1.99
CA ALA A 250 -6.44 30.75 -2.71
C ALA A 250 -5.67 32.06 -2.99
N ALA A 251 -4.84 32.52 -2.06
CA ALA A 251 -3.98 33.68 -2.27
C ALA A 251 -2.95 33.43 -3.40
N ARG A 252 -2.25 32.28 -3.37
CA ARG A 252 -1.32 31.89 -4.46
C ARG A 252 -2.02 31.86 -5.82
N PHE A 253 -3.24 31.31 -5.89
CA PHE A 253 -4.04 31.30 -7.12
C PHE A 253 -4.40 32.72 -7.58
N ALA A 254 -4.79 33.62 -6.68
CA ALA A 254 -5.09 35.01 -7.00
C ALA A 254 -3.86 35.73 -7.57
N ASP A 255 -2.65 35.43 -7.06
CA ASP A 255 -1.38 35.93 -7.53
C ASP A 255 -0.91 35.31 -8.89
N GLY A 256 -1.71 34.40 -9.45
CA GLY A 256 -1.46 33.81 -10.78
C GLY A 256 -0.70 32.48 -10.76
N LYS A 257 -0.31 31.96 -9.59
CA LYS A 257 0.40 30.68 -9.45
C LYS A 257 -0.55 29.50 -9.63
N GLY A 258 -0.02 28.38 -10.09
CA GLY A 258 -0.78 27.12 -10.25
C GLY A 258 -1.90 27.15 -11.29
N ARG A 259 -1.96 28.18 -12.15
CA ARG A 259 -3.01 28.30 -13.18
C ARG A 259 -2.67 27.46 -14.41
N HIS A 260 -3.74 26.98 -15.09
CA HIS A 260 -3.65 26.27 -16.36
C HIS A 260 -2.79 24.99 -16.32
N GLY A 261 -2.73 24.32 -15.16
CA GLY A 261 -1.98 23.07 -14.99
C GLY A 261 -0.47 23.25 -14.77
N ASN A 262 0.00 24.46 -14.54
CA ASN A 262 1.36 24.71 -14.11
C ASN A 262 1.46 24.61 -12.57
N TYR A 263 2.08 23.55 -12.07
CA TYR A 263 2.22 23.27 -10.65
C TYR A 263 3.66 23.43 -10.13
N GLU A 264 4.56 24.07 -10.90
CA GLU A 264 5.97 24.22 -10.53
C GLU A 264 6.19 25.23 -9.40
N GLU A 265 5.22 26.11 -9.14
CA GLU A 265 5.30 27.20 -8.17
C GLU A 265 4.24 27.15 -7.06
N ILE A 266 3.72 25.94 -6.77
CA ILE A 266 2.67 25.78 -5.74
C ILE A 266 3.29 25.64 -4.35
#